data_79346b842be79cb50d40b8b077e57970
#
_entry.id   79346b842be79cb50d40b8b077e57970
#
_cell.length_a   1.000
_cell.length_b   1.000
_cell.length_c   1.000
_cell.angle_alpha   90.00
_cell.angle_beta   90.00
_cell.angle_gamma   90.00
#
_symmetry.space_group_name_H-M   'P 1'
#
loop_
_entity.id
_entity.type
_entity.pdbx_description
1 polymer ?
#
loop_
_entity_poly.entity_id
_entity_poly.type
_entity_poly.pdbx_seq_one_letter_code
_entity_poly.pdbx_strand_id
1 'polypeptide(L)'
;MKTLVSRYDKKLIGQLPKVLFQGRIFVIQSNEEAARAVEFLLKQKILGIDTETKPVFKKGAGMNPVALLQVSTYDTCFLFRLNHIGFTDDLIRLLSDETVLKVGLSLKDDFIQLGRRKQFNPGKHAELQTMVREMGIVDQ
;
A
#
# COMPACT_ATOMS: atom_id res chain seq x y z
N MET A 1 23.65 -7.48 17.46
CA MET A 1 22.62 -6.46 17.15
C MET A 1 23.10 -5.61 15.98
N LYS A 2 22.29 -5.50 14.94
CA LYS A 2 22.64 -4.61 13.81
C LYS A 2 22.45 -3.15 14.23
N THR A 3 23.47 -2.34 14.05
CA THR A 3 23.40 -0.91 14.30
C THR A 3 22.65 -0.24 13.15
N LEU A 4 21.57 0.49 13.47
CA LEU A 4 20.87 1.31 12.49
C LEU A 4 21.53 2.68 12.42
N VAL A 5 21.77 3.15 11.20
CA VAL A 5 22.32 4.50 10.99
C VAL A 5 21.17 5.50 10.92
N SER A 6 21.33 6.66 11.56
CA SER A 6 20.31 7.71 11.57
C SER A 6 20.12 8.38 10.20
N ARG A 7 21.16 8.39 9.40
CA ARG A 7 21.14 8.91 8.02
C ARG A 7 21.94 7.99 7.12
N TYR A 8 21.44 7.72 5.93
CA TYR A 8 22.13 6.91 4.94
C TYR A 8 22.44 7.75 3.71
N ASP A 9 23.67 7.70 3.21
CA ASP A 9 24.05 8.41 1.99
C ASP A 9 23.33 7.78 0.79
N LYS A 10 22.47 8.55 0.14
CA LYS A 10 21.70 8.10 -1.04
C LYS A 10 22.59 7.57 -2.17
N LYS A 11 23.82 8.07 -2.29
CA LYS A 11 24.77 7.60 -3.28
C LYS A 11 25.22 6.15 -3.06
N LEU A 12 25.13 5.66 -1.82
CA LEU A 12 25.52 4.31 -1.47
C LEU A 12 24.38 3.30 -1.67
N ILE A 13 23.15 3.75 -1.87
CA ILE A 13 21.97 2.87 -2.03
C ILE A 13 22.16 1.93 -3.23
N GLY A 14 22.73 2.42 -4.32
CA GLY A 14 23.00 1.62 -5.52
C GLY A 14 23.98 0.47 -5.30
N GLN A 15 24.75 0.49 -4.22
CA GLN A 15 25.74 -0.53 -3.86
C GLN A 15 25.17 -1.60 -2.93
N LEU A 16 23.97 -1.38 -2.42
CA LEU A 16 23.29 -2.34 -1.54
C LEU A 16 22.82 -3.57 -2.34
N PRO A 17 22.78 -4.76 -1.70
CA PRO A 17 22.17 -5.92 -2.32
C PRO A 17 20.74 -5.63 -2.73
N LYS A 18 20.37 -6.03 -3.95
CA LYS A 18 19.01 -5.86 -4.47
C LYS A 18 18.19 -7.10 -4.17
N VAL A 19 16.98 -6.89 -3.65
CA VAL A 19 15.99 -7.95 -3.45
C VAL A 19 14.81 -7.65 -4.35
N LEU A 20 14.46 -8.62 -5.20
CA LEU A 20 13.27 -8.57 -6.03
C LEU A 20 12.18 -9.43 -5.38
N PHE A 21 10.92 -9.01 -5.54
CA PHE A 21 9.79 -9.81 -5.11
C PHE A 21 9.72 -11.12 -5.91
N GLN A 22 9.81 -12.25 -5.21
CA GLN A 22 9.84 -13.59 -5.81
C GLN A 22 8.49 -14.31 -5.76
N GLY A 23 7.47 -13.67 -5.18
CA GLY A 23 6.16 -14.26 -5.01
C GLY A 23 5.26 -14.16 -6.24
N ARG A 24 4.00 -14.55 -6.05
CA ARG A 24 2.97 -14.46 -7.09
C ARG A 24 2.40 -13.06 -7.14
N ILE A 25 2.10 -12.61 -8.36
CA ILE A 25 1.44 -11.33 -8.62
C ILE A 25 0.14 -11.59 -9.37
N PHE A 26 -0.98 -11.14 -8.81
CA PHE A 26 -2.30 -11.24 -9.43
C PHE A 26 -2.82 -9.85 -9.77
N VAL A 27 -3.17 -9.63 -11.02
CA VAL A 27 -3.83 -8.41 -11.47
C VAL A 27 -5.34 -8.63 -11.38
N ILE A 28 -6.01 -7.79 -10.60
CA ILE A 28 -7.44 -7.90 -10.33
C ILE A 28 -8.20 -6.87 -11.14
N GLN A 29 -9.08 -7.34 -12.03
CA GLN A 29 -9.81 -6.51 -12.99
C GLN A 29 -11.32 -6.75 -12.98
N SER A 30 -11.82 -7.64 -12.12
CA SER A 30 -13.25 -7.90 -11.98
C SER A 30 -13.66 -7.91 -10.50
N ASN A 31 -14.94 -7.66 -10.26
CA ASN A 31 -15.50 -7.67 -8.90
C ASN A 31 -15.43 -9.07 -8.28
N GLU A 32 -15.61 -10.13 -9.07
CA GLU A 32 -15.50 -11.51 -8.58
C GLU A 32 -14.08 -11.84 -8.13
N GLU A 33 -13.08 -11.46 -8.92
CA GLU A 33 -11.68 -11.63 -8.54
C GLU A 33 -11.35 -10.83 -7.28
N ALA A 34 -11.85 -9.59 -7.18
CA ALA A 34 -11.65 -8.75 -6.00
C ALA A 34 -12.25 -9.39 -4.74
N ALA A 35 -13.47 -9.90 -4.82
CA ALA A 35 -14.13 -10.56 -3.69
C ALA A 35 -13.32 -11.77 -3.20
N ARG A 36 -12.84 -12.61 -4.10
CA ARG A 36 -12.02 -13.77 -3.75
C ARG A 36 -10.67 -13.38 -3.15
N ALA A 37 -10.04 -12.37 -3.72
CA ALA A 37 -8.77 -11.85 -3.21
C ALA A 37 -8.96 -11.30 -1.77
N VAL A 38 -10.01 -10.55 -1.52
CA VAL A 38 -10.31 -9.98 -0.20
C VAL A 38 -10.56 -11.08 0.83
N GLU A 39 -11.29 -12.14 0.48
CA GLU A 39 -11.49 -13.28 1.39
C GLU A 39 -10.17 -13.93 1.80
N PHE A 40 -9.23 -14.08 0.87
CA PHE A 40 -7.88 -14.57 1.16
C PHE A 40 -7.12 -13.59 2.07
N LEU A 41 -7.15 -12.30 1.75
CA LEU A 41 -6.40 -11.26 2.46
C LEU A 41 -6.92 -11.05 3.89
N LEU A 42 -8.22 -11.18 4.12
CA LEU A 42 -8.82 -11.06 5.46
C LEU A 42 -8.36 -12.15 6.44
N LYS A 43 -7.81 -13.24 5.95
CA LYS A 43 -7.26 -14.33 6.79
C LYS A 43 -5.79 -14.10 7.18
N GLN A 44 -5.16 -13.06 6.65
CA GLN A 44 -3.77 -12.74 6.94
C GLN A 44 -3.67 -11.92 8.24
N LYS A 45 -2.50 -11.92 8.86
CA LYS A 45 -2.21 -11.11 10.05
C LYS A 45 -1.73 -9.72 9.69
N ILE A 46 -0.88 -9.62 8.66
CA ILE A 46 -0.22 -8.38 8.22
C ILE A 46 -0.30 -8.30 6.69
N LEU A 47 -0.62 -7.11 6.20
CA LEU A 47 -0.63 -6.80 4.78
C LEU A 47 0.18 -5.55 4.51
N GLY A 48 0.95 -5.55 3.42
CA GLY A 48 1.56 -4.35 2.88
C GLY A 48 0.59 -3.62 1.97
N ILE A 49 0.51 -2.30 2.08
CA ILE A 49 -0.38 -1.44 1.28
C ILE A 49 0.44 -0.38 0.57
N ASP A 50 0.13 -0.17 -0.70
CA ASP A 50 0.63 0.95 -1.49
C ASP A 50 -0.43 1.35 -2.52
N THR A 51 -0.34 2.58 -3.02
CA THR A 51 -1.25 3.09 -4.05
C THR A 51 -0.48 3.81 -5.14
N GLU A 52 -1.04 3.80 -6.35
CA GLU A 52 -0.50 4.53 -7.49
C GLU A 52 -1.59 5.32 -8.20
N THR A 53 -1.26 6.52 -8.62
CA THR A 53 -2.13 7.37 -9.43
C THR A 53 -1.53 7.55 -10.83
N LYS A 54 -2.39 7.78 -11.83
CA LYS A 54 -1.88 8.22 -13.13
C LYS A 54 -1.30 9.63 -12.99
N PRO A 55 -0.11 9.89 -13.53
CA PRO A 55 0.45 11.24 -13.52
C PRO A 55 -0.44 12.21 -14.30
N VAL A 56 -0.47 13.48 -13.86
CA VAL A 56 -1.15 14.58 -14.52
C VAL A 56 -0.11 15.48 -15.13
N PHE A 57 -0.09 15.57 -16.46
CA PHE A 57 0.87 16.40 -17.19
C PHE A 57 0.32 17.78 -17.56
N LYS A 58 -0.99 17.99 -17.40
CA LYS A 58 -1.64 19.26 -17.72
C LYS A 58 -1.68 20.16 -16.49
N LYS A 59 -1.06 21.33 -16.60
CA LYS A 59 -1.04 22.36 -15.55
C LYS A 59 -2.48 22.74 -15.15
N GLY A 60 -2.77 22.71 -13.85
CA GLY A 60 -4.09 23.09 -13.30
C GLY A 60 -5.18 22.03 -13.41
N ALA A 61 -4.87 20.81 -13.91
CA ALA A 61 -5.86 19.76 -14.08
C ALA A 61 -6.24 19.01 -12.78
N GLY A 62 -5.57 19.31 -11.64
CA GLY A 62 -5.77 18.57 -10.39
C GLY A 62 -5.17 17.17 -10.41
N MET A 63 -5.42 16.38 -9.36
CA MET A 63 -4.90 15.01 -9.22
C MET A 63 -5.90 14.01 -9.81
N ASN A 64 -5.38 12.97 -10.47
CA ASN A 64 -6.16 11.80 -10.82
C ASN A 64 -6.54 11.00 -9.58
N PRO A 65 -7.66 10.29 -9.58
CA PRO A 65 -7.96 9.34 -8.51
C PRO A 65 -6.96 8.20 -8.49
N VAL A 66 -6.83 7.52 -7.36
CA VAL A 66 -5.98 6.32 -7.26
C VAL A 66 -6.41 5.31 -8.31
N ALA A 67 -5.47 4.91 -9.15
CA ALA A 67 -5.70 3.96 -10.24
C ALA A 67 -5.39 2.52 -9.85
N LEU A 68 -4.43 2.33 -8.95
CA LEU A 68 -3.95 1.02 -8.52
C LEU A 68 -3.84 0.99 -6.99
N LEU A 69 -4.47 -0.03 -6.40
CA LEU A 69 -4.25 -0.39 -5.00
C LEU A 69 -3.45 -1.69 -4.96
N GLN A 70 -2.31 -1.65 -4.33
CA GLN A 70 -1.43 -2.79 -4.15
C GLN A 70 -1.56 -3.32 -2.74
N VAL A 71 -1.89 -4.60 -2.60
CA VAL A 71 -2.01 -5.28 -1.31
C VAL A 71 -1.20 -6.56 -1.36
N SER A 72 -0.29 -6.72 -0.43
CA SER A 72 0.61 -7.87 -0.44
C SER A 72 0.73 -8.58 0.90
N THR A 73 0.88 -9.88 0.81
CA THR A 73 1.44 -10.72 1.88
C THR A 73 2.94 -10.85 1.65
N TYR A 74 3.61 -11.69 2.44
CA TYR A 74 5.04 -11.97 2.24
C TYR A 74 5.36 -12.55 0.85
N ASP A 75 4.48 -13.36 0.28
CA ASP A 75 4.73 -14.11 -0.96
C ASP A 75 3.71 -13.89 -2.07
N THR A 76 2.69 -13.07 -1.85
CA THR A 76 1.62 -12.86 -2.83
C THR A 76 1.24 -11.38 -2.86
N CYS A 77 1.17 -10.82 -4.07
CA CYS A 77 0.78 -9.44 -4.29
C CYS A 77 -0.46 -9.38 -5.18
N PHE A 78 -1.43 -8.56 -4.78
CA PHE A 78 -2.63 -8.27 -5.55
C PHE A 78 -2.60 -6.83 -6.03
N LEU A 79 -2.76 -6.64 -7.32
CA LEU A 79 -2.84 -5.34 -7.96
C LEU A 79 -4.29 -5.08 -8.38
N PHE A 80 -5.01 -4.31 -7.57
CA PHE A 80 -6.41 -3.97 -7.83
C PHE A 80 -6.48 -2.75 -8.76
N ARG A 81 -6.95 -2.95 -9.98
CA ARG A 81 -7.10 -1.88 -10.97
C ARG A 81 -8.40 -1.11 -10.74
N LEU A 82 -8.32 -0.04 -9.93
CA LEU A 82 -9.49 0.70 -9.48
C LEU A 82 -10.23 1.43 -10.61
N ASN A 83 -9.54 1.76 -11.71
CA ASN A 83 -10.20 2.31 -12.89
C ASN A 83 -11.12 1.30 -13.60
N HIS A 84 -10.98 0.02 -13.31
CA HIS A 84 -11.80 -1.06 -13.87
C HIS A 84 -12.91 -1.51 -12.91
N ILE A 85 -12.58 -1.66 -11.62
CA ILE A 85 -13.52 -2.21 -10.63
C ILE A 85 -14.07 -1.17 -9.66
N GLY A 86 -13.48 0.02 -9.59
CA GLY A 86 -13.77 1.01 -8.56
C GLY A 86 -13.15 0.64 -7.21
N PHE A 87 -13.45 1.45 -6.22
CA PHE A 87 -13.11 1.16 -4.82
C PHE A 87 -14.28 0.41 -4.19
N THR A 88 -14.25 -0.92 -4.30
CA THR A 88 -15.37 -1.80 -3.98
C THR A 88 -15.63 -1.89 -2.47
N ASP A 89 -16.85 -2.30 -2.10
CA ASP A 89 -17.19 -2.55 -0.70
C ASP A 89 -16.31 -3.63 -0.06
N ASP A 90 -15.91 -4.64 -0.83
CA ASP A 90 -14.97 -5.66 -0.35
C ASP A 90 -13.61 -5.07 0.01
N LEU A 91 -13.08 -4.17 -0.82
CA LEU A 91 -11.82 -3.48 -0.52
C LEU A 91 -11.95 -2.56 0.69
N ILE A 92 -13.07 -1.88 0.84
CA ILE A 92 -13.36 -1.05 2.02
C ILE A 92 -13.42 -1.93 3.26
N ARG A 93 -14.08 -3.07 3.20
CA ARG A 93 -14.14 -4.05 4.29
C ARG A 93 -12.74 -4.49 4.71
N LEU A 94 -11.85 -4.77 3.75
CA LEU A 94 -10.46 -5.15 4.02
C LEU A 94 -9.69 -4.04 4.72
N LEU A 95 -9.75 -2.81 4.20
CA LEU A 95 -9.00 -1.68 4.74
C LEU A 95 -9.59 -1.16 6.05
N SER A 96 -10.86 -1.42 6.33
CA SER A 96 -11.53 -1.05 7.59
C SER A 96 -11.43 -2.13 8.66
N ASP A 97 -10.89 -3.30 8.36
CA ASP A 97 -10.79 -4.42 9.29
C ASP A 97 -9.87 -4.09 10.46
N GLU A 98 -10.31 -4.40 11.68
CA GLU A 98 -9.58 -4.07 12.92
C GLU A 98 -8.64 -5.19 13.36
N THR A 99 -8.65 -6.34 12.72
CA THR A 99 -7.83 -7.50 13.10
C THR A 99 -6.62 -7.68 12.19
N VAL A 100 -6.74 -7.36 10.92
CA VAL A 100 -5.63 -7.43 9.95
C VAL A 100 -4.84 -6.12 10.00
N LEU A 101 -3.57 -6.21 10.34
CA LEU A 101 -2.68 -5.04 10.35
C LEU A 101 -2.27 -4.66 8.92
N LYS A 102 -2.58 -3.44 8.50
CA LYS A 102 -2.11 -2.86 7.24
C LYS A 102 -0.89 -1.98 7.52
N VAL A 103 0.19 -2.21 6.80
CA VAL A 103 1.44 -1.43 6.92
C VAL A 103 1.81 -0.79 5.58
N GLY A 104 2.39 0.38 5.63
CA GLY A 104 2.85 1.08 4.42
C GLY A 104 3.64 2.34 4.73
N LEU A 105 4.24 2.89 3.69
CA LEU A 105 4.89 4.21 3.73
C LEU A 105 3.89 5.27 3.28
N SER A 106 3.77 6.36 4.05
CA SER A 106 2.80 7.43 3.80
C SER A 106 1.36 6.92 3.70
N LEU A 107 1.02 5.95 4.52
CA LEU A 107 -0.25 5.22 4.48
C LEU A 107 -1.45 6.15 4.73
N LYS A 108 -1.27 7.17 5.56
CA LYS A 108 -2.28 8.19 5.80
C LYS A 108 -2.68 8.91 4.51
N ASP A 109 -1.71 9.26 3.68
CA ASP A 109 -1.97 9.92 2.40
C ASP A 109 -2.69 8.97 1.44
N ASP A 110 -2.29 7.70 1.40
CA ASP A 110 -2.97 6.67 0.61
C ASP A 110 -4.44 6.54 1.00
N PHE A 111 -4.73 6.50 2.30
CA PHE A 111 -6.11 6.42 2.79
C PHE A 111 -6.94 7.66 2.44
N ILE A 112 -6.34 8.85 2.51
CA ILE A 112 -7.01 10.09 2.10
C ILE A 112 -7.34 10.04 0.60
N GLN A 113 -6.41 9.61 -0.22
CA GLN A 113 -6.61 9.51 -1.68
C GLN A 113 -7.66 8.45 -2.04
N LEU A 114 -7.63 7.29 -1.39
CA LEU A 114 -8.67 6.27 -1.55
C LEU A 114 -10.04 6.76 -1.10
N GLY A 115 -10.09 7.51 0.01
CA GLY A 115 -11.31 8.11 0.53
C GLY A 115 -11.99 9.10 -0.41
N ARG A 116 -11.25 9.66 -1.37
CA ARG A 116 -11.82 10.51 -2.43
C ARG A 116 -12.66 9.71 -3.43
N ARG A 117 -12.38 8.41 -3.61
CA ARG A 117 -13.24 7.52 -4.40
C ARG A 117 -14.51 7.14 -3.64
N LYS A 118 -14.37 6.74 -2.40
CA LYS A 118 -15.47 6.42 -1.49
C LYS A 118 -14.95 6.51 -0.06
N GLN A 119 -15.66 7.26 0.78
CA GLN A 119 -15.26 7.48 2.16
C GLN A 119 -15.30 6.19 2.98
N PHE A 120 -14.32 5.99 3.84
CA PHE A 120 -14.21 4.84 4.72
C PHE A 120 -13.39 5.20 5.97
N ASN A 121 -13.50 4.39 7.01
CA ASN A 121 -12.70 4.52 8.22
C ASN A 121 -11.60 3.46 8.18
N PRO A 122 -10.30 3.86 8.08
CA PRO A 122 -9.21 2.90 8.14
C PRO A 122 -9.24 2.12 9.46
N GLY A 123 -9.07 0.80 9.34
CA GLY A 123 -8.95 -0.08 10.49
C GLY A 123 -7.51 -0.11 11.05
N LYS A 124 -7.14 -1.24 11.63
CA LYS A 124 -5.82 -1.43 12.23
C LYS A 124 -4.71 -1.22 11.19
N HIS A 125 -3.84 -0.23 11.43
CA HIS A 125 -2.73 0.07 10.52
C HIS A 125 -1.52 0.63 11.27
N ALA A 126 -0.34 0.57 10.65
CA ALA A 126 0.90 1.13 11.15
C ALA A 126 1.68 1.81 10.03
N GLU A 127 2.17 3.01 10.32
CA GLU A 127 3.00 3.80 9.42
C GLU A 127 4.47 3.40 9.56
N LEU A 128 5.07 2.86 8.49
CA LEU A 128 6.46 2.41 8.51
C LEU A 128 7.43 3.54 8.80
N GLN A 129 7.17 4.74 8.31
CA GLN A 129 8.01 5.90 8.53
C GLN A 129 8.07 6.29 10.02
N THR A 130 6.96 6.20 10.73
CA THR A 130 6.90 6.42 12.17
C THR A 130 7.71 5.34 12.91
N MET A 131 7.54 4.08 12.55
CA MET A 131 8.30 2.97 13.13
C MET A 131 9.80 3.14 12.95
N VAL A 132 10.22 3.56 11.76
CA VAL A 132 11.63 3.82 11.43
C VAL A 132 12.20 4.96 12.27
N ARG A 133 11.44 6.04 12.49
CA ARG A 133 11.84 7.15 13.37
C ARG A 133 12.01 6.71 14.82
N GLU A 134 11.10 5.88 15.32
CA GLU A 134 11.21 5.31 16.68
C GLU A 134 12.47 4.44 16.82
N MET A 135 12.96 3.85 15.73
CA MET A 135 14.21 3.10 15.68
C MET A 135 15.45 4.00 15.54
N GLY A 136 15.28 5.34 15.51
CA GLY A 136 16.35 6.31 15.44
C GLY A 136 16.81 6.71 14.04
N ILE A 137 16.13 6.28 12.99
CA ILE A 137 16.40 6.68 11.61
C ILE A 137 15.62 7.96 11.33
N VAL A 138 16.34 9.03 10.96
CA VAL A 138 15.76 10.34 10.67
C VAL A 138 15.67 10.56 9.17
N ASP A 139 14.50 10.90 8.70
CA ASP A 139 14.26 11.28 7.32
C ASP A 139 14.86 12.66 7.02
N GLN A 140 15.29 12.88 5.78
CA GLN A 140 15.79 14.16 5.29
C GLN A 140 14.80 14.84 4.36
#